data_ffbf1f35353497ec058a0c37033956a5
#
_entry.id   ffbf1f35353497ec058a0c37033956a5
#
_cell.length_a   1.000
_cell.length_b   1.000
_cell.length_c   1.000
_cell.angle_alpha   90.00
_cell.angle_beta   90.00
_cell.angle_gamma   90.00
#
_symmetry.space_group_name_H-M   'P 1'
#
loop_
_entity.id
_entity.type
_entity.pdbx_description
1 polymer ?
#
loop_
_entity_poly.entity_id
_entity_poly.type
_entity_poly.pdbx_seq_one_letter_code
_entity_poly.pdbx_strand_id
1 'polypeptide(L)'
;GRGTLRLSGIKTPSANWGDLQGEISLERDSLRLLATLRTPLAPLSVKMEGTLRQERGGPLFSLHYTLPPAKFHHSDSLTALSPLLKGYSFAGDLSGSGSLSFSGKALSSPSAFRLSHGEILTTSGTPLSLSGIEGELKMEETLALRSQKGIRFRFQKAKAGEFLVPGGDLSFTLEGPESLLIESADLSYSRGRISLHPFRYTFGAPGFTCTLYCDRIRFDDTINQLMGEPTAQGDAELNGLITLTVKEGLPIFQTGHLYSTPGVGGNLRLKRGSLASGGMVLVEEAMSDFNYDWVRVTLESSGEKLNLTAFINGAPARKLPLVYDPGKREFVREPQGKRSVDLKGLLLELRFREIDLKALLSGGSRVQWR
;
A
#
# COMPACT_ATOMS: atom_id res chain seq x y z
N GLY A 1 45.48 -0.82 -30.42
CA GLY A 1 44.97 0.50 -30.77
C GLY A 1 44.02 1.03 -29.71
N ARG A 2 43.91 2.34 -29.56
CA ARG A 2 42.96 3.02 -28.68
C ARG A 2 42.10 3.99 -29.48
N GLY A 3 40.84 4.12 -29.12
CA GLY A 3 39.89 5.05 -29.71
C GLY A 3 38.87 5.54 -28.71
N THR A 4 38.16 6.58 -29.04
CA THR A 4 37.04 7.11 -28.26
C THR A 4 35.70 6.67 -28.84
N LEU A 5 34.75 6.30 -27.97
CA LEU A 5 33.37 6.00 -28.34
C LEU A 5 32.46 7.11 -27.80
N ARG A 6 31.61 7.65 -28.66
CA ARG A 6 30.56 8.56 -28.25
C ARG A 6 29.26 8.23 -28.99
N LEU A 7 28.25 7.86 -28.23
CA LEU A 7 26.90 7.59 -28.72
C LEU A 7 25.93 8.52 -28.02
N SER A 8 25.15 9.28 -28.75
CA SER A 8 24.20 10.24 -28.19
C SER A 8 22.78 9.81 -28.47
N GLY A 9 21.88 10.11 -27.55
CA GLY A 9 20.45 9.90 -27.72
C GLY A 9 20.03 8.41 -27.79
N ILE A 10 20.66 7.54 -26.99
CA ILE A 10 20.32 6.11 -26.96
C ILE A 10 18.91 5.96 -26.44
N LYS A 11 18.02 5.37 -27.23
CA LYS A 11 16.60 5.18 -26.91
C LYS A 11 16.14 3.77 -27.23
N THR A 12 15.20 3.28 -26.44
CA THR A 12 14.34 2.14 -26.77
C THR A 12 12.90 2.61 -26.87
N PRO A 13 11.95 1.82 -27.38
CA PRO A 13 10.53 2.20 -27.42
C PRO A 13 9.96 2.59 -26.04
N SER A 14 10.51 2.02 -24.97
CA SER A 14 10.03 2.18 -23.59
C SER A 14 10.89 3.11 -22.73
N ALA A 15 12.10 3.53 -23.17
CA ALA A 15 13.01 4.27 -22.34
C ALA A 15 14.01 5.14 -23.13
N ASN A 16 14.40 6.29 -22.54
CA ASN A 16 15.50 7.11 -22.99
C ASN A 16 16.71 6.88 -22.09
N TRP A 17 17.76 6.28 -22.64
CA TRP A 17 18.96 5.92 -21.88
C TRP A 17 20.03 7.02 -21.84
N GLY A 18 19.92 8.02 -22.72
CA GLY A 18 20.84 9.16 -22.76
C GLY A 18 22.07 8.95 -23.60
N ASP A 19 23.22 9.40 -23.10
CA ASP A 19 24.48 9.47 -23.85
C ASP A 19 25.55 8.56 -23.23
N LEU A 20 26.20 7.77 -24.09
CA LEU A 20 27.34 6.91 -23.73
C LEU A 20 28.64 7.56 -24.23
N GLN A 21 29.60 7.70 -23.32
CA GLN A 21 30.95 8.17 -23.64
C GLN A 21 31.98 7.24 -23.04
N GLY A 22 32.99 6.86 -23.81
CA GLY A 22 34.00 5.92 -23.32
C GLY A 22 35.21 5.78 -24.21
N GLU A 23 36.09 4.89 -23.81
CA GLU A 23 37.29 4.51 -24.49
C GLU A 23 37.21 3.04 -24.92
N ILE A 24 37.70 2.78 -26.12
CA ILE A 24 37.83 1.44 -26.67
C ILE A 24 39.32 1.17 -26.90
N SER A 25 39.80 0.04 -26.42
CA SER A 25 41.15 -0.44 -26.68
C SER A 25 41.11 -1.81 -27.34
N LEU A 26 41.90 -1.98 -28.38
CA LEU A 26 42.10 -3.27 -29.07
C LEU A 26 43.40 -3.91 -28.55
N GLU A 27 43.29 -5.04 -27.90
CA GLU A 27 44.38 -5.88 -27.35
C GLU A 27 44.36 -7.26 -28.02
N ARG A 28 45.32 -7.50 -28.91
CA ARG A 28 45.44 -8.76 -29.69
C ARG A 28 44.09 -9.24 -30.26
N ASP A 29 43.40 -10.16 -29.54
CA ASP A 29 42.15 -10.78 -29.96
C ASP A 29 40.90 -10.30 -29.16
N SER A 30 41.05 -9.22 -28.38
CA SER A 30 39.95 -8.68 -27.57
C SER A 30 39.82 -7.18 -27.71
N LEU A 31 38.59 -6.75 -27.72
CA LEU A 31 38.21 -5.34 -27.65
C LEU A 31 37.72 -5.06 -26.22
N ARG A 32 38.35 -4.11 -25.55
CA ARG A 32 37.97 -3.63 -24.21
C ARG A 32 37.26 -2.31 -24.33
N LEU A 33 36.13 -2.17 -23.61
CA LEU A 33 35.33 -0.97 -23.49
C LEU A 33 35.37 -0.46 -22.05
N LEU A 34 35.68 0.81 -21.86
CA LEU A 34 35.46 1.54 -20.60
C LEU A 34 34.56 2.72 -20.90
N ALA A 35 33.34 2.76 -20.37
CA ALA A 35 32.38 3.78 -20.72
C ALA A 35 31.55 4.27 -19.52
N THR A 36 30.99 5.44 -19.67
CA THR A 36 30.01 6.01 -18.74
C THR A 36 28.75 6.37 -19.53
N LEU A 37 27.61 5.83 -19.11
CA LEU A 37 26.30 6.19 -19.60
C LEU A 37 25.73 7.29 -18.71
N ARG A 38 25.44 8.46 -19.30
CA ARG A 38 24.75 9.56 -18.64
C ARG A 38 23.31 9.56 -19.06
N THR A 39 22.41 9.26 -18.13
CA THR A 39 20.98 9.25 -18.41
C THR A 39 20.39 10.67 -18.36
N PRO A 40 19.21 10.91 -18.98
CA PRO A 40 18.50 12.20 -18.87
C PRO A 40 18.08 12.52 -17.42
N LEU A 41 18.05 11.52 -16.54
CA LEU A 41 17.89 11.72 -15.11
C LEU A 41 19.25 12.02 -14.50
N ALA A 42 19.56 13.30 -14.31
CA ALA A 42 20.62 13.69 -13.37
C ALA A 42 20.11 13.30 -11.96
N PRO A 43 20.75 12.50 -11.19
CA PRO A 43 22.19 12.23 -11.04
C PRO A 43 22.63 10.84 -11.55
N LEU A 44 21.85 10.17 -12.36
CA LEU A 44 22.12 8.78 -12.73
C LEU A 44 23.24 8.67 -13.77
N SER A 45 24.38 8.15 -13.38
CA SER A 45 25.47 7.77 -14.30
C SER A 45 25.86 6.31 -14.06
N VAL A 46 26.01 5.55 -15.14
CA VAL A 46 26.36 4.13 -15.08
C VAL A 46 27.76 3.95 -15.63
N LYS A 47 28.66 3.41 -14.82
CA LYS A 47 30.01 3.03 -15.24
C LYS A 47 29.94 1.62 -15.88
N MET A 48 30.59 1.45 -16.99
CA MET A 48 30.60 0.20 -17.76
C MET A 48 32.00 -0.22 -18.11
N GLU A 49 32.28 -1.51 -17.93
CA GLU A 49 33.51 -2.16 -18.38
C GLU A 49 33.16 -3.44 -19.15
N GLY A 50 33.60 -3.54 -20.39
CA GLY A 50 33.25 -4.66 -21.25
C GLY A 50 34.42 -5.21 -22.04
N THR A 51 34.29 -6.48 -22.46
CA THR A 51 35.20 -7.14 -23.36
C THR A 51 34.44 -7.87 -24.44
N LEU A 52 34.92 -7.79 -25.66
CA LEU A 52 34.44 -8.57 -26.80
C LEU A 52 35.60 -9.39 -27.33
N ARG A 53 35.44 -10.72 -27.45
CA ARG A 53 36.41 -11.65 -27.99
C ARG A 53 35.77 -12.51 -29.08
N GLN A 54 36.57 -12.85 -30.10
CA GLN A 54 36.15 -13.79 -31.08
C GLN A 54 36.68 -15.18 -30.68
N GLU A 55 35.77 -16.15 -30.50
CA GLU A 55 36.08 -17.52 -30.20
C GLU A 55 35.63 -18.48 -31.33
N ARG A 56 36.07 -19.75 -31.31
CA ARG A 56 35.67 -20.75 -32.33
C ARG A 56 34.14 -21.00 -32.36
N GLY A 57 33.43 -20.71 -31.27
CA GLY A 57 31.96 -20.85 -31.17
C GLY A 57 31.15 -19.59 -31.50
N GLY A 58 31.82 -18.50 -31.89
CA GLY A 58 31.20 -17.22 -32.16
C GLY A 58 31.72 -16.10 -31.25
N PRO A 59 31.15 -14.89 -31.32
CA PRO A 59 31.55 -13.78 -30.49
C PRO A 59 31.15 -14.00 -29.02
N LEU A 60 32.07 -13.76 -28.09
CA LEU A 60 31.85 -13.71 -26.67
C LEU A 60 31.92 -12.29 -26.22
N PHE A 61 30.80 -11.79 -25.70
CA PHE A 61 30.69 -10.45 -25.14
C PHE A 61 30.41 -10.53 -23.63
N SER A 62 31.12 -9.71 -22.84
CA SER A 62 30.88 -9.54 -21.42
C SER A 62 30.97 -8.06 -21.08
N LEU A 63 29.95 -7.53 -20.41
CA LEU A 63 29.85 -6.17 -19.92
C LEU A 63 29.49 -6.22 -18.45
N HIS A 64 30.29 -5.59 -17.61
CA HIS A 64 29.95 -5.29 -16.23
C HIS A 64 29.56 -3.82 -16.13
N TYR A 65 28.52 -3.53 -15.33
CA TYR A 65 28.12 -2.16 -15.06
C TYR A 65 27.91 -1.93 -13.58
N THR A 66 28.18 -0.71 -13.16
CA THR A 66 27.99 -0.24 -11.79
C THR A 66 27.26 1.07 -11.82
N LEU A 67 26.19 1.15 -11.04
CA LEU A 67 25.48 2.35 -10.69
C LEU A 67 25.98 2.79 -9.33
N PRO A 68 26.86 3.83 -9.25
CA PRO A 68 27.27 4.41 -7.99
C PRO A 68 26.05 4.93 -7.21
N PRO A 69 26.13 5.09 -5.89
CA PRO A 69 25.06 5.70 -5.11
C PRO A 69 24.60 7.02 -5.73
N ALA A 70 23.35 7.07 -6.15
CA ALA A 70 22.71 8.21 -6.78
C ALA A 70 21.51 8.63 -5.94
N LYS A 71 21.44 9.91 -5.59
CA LYS A 71 20.35 10.47 -4.79
C LYS A 71 19.33 11.12 -5.72
N PHE A 72 18.11 10.59 -5.70
CA PHE A 72 16.96 11.11 -6.42
C PHE A 72 16.17 12.08 -5.55
N HIS A 73 15.56 13.07 -6.19
CA HIS A 73 14.69 14.04 -5.58
C HIS A 73 13.32 14.01 -6.25
N HIS A 74 12.25 14.41 -5.57
CA HIS A 74 10.89 14.45 -6.13
C HIS A 74 10.76 15.36 -7.35
N SER A 75 11.68 16.28 -7.55
CA SER A 75 11.75 17.13 -8.75
C SER A 75 12.26 16.40 -9.99
N ASP A 76 12.88 15.21 -9.82
CA ASP A 76 13.44 14.44 -10.93
C ASP A 76 12.31 13.76 -11.70
N SER A 77 12.20 14.06 -13.00
CA SER A 77 11.11 13.54 -13.81
C SER A 77 11.34 12.09 -14.20
N LEU A 78 10.69 11.18 -13.52
CA LEU A 78 10.73 9.73 -13.84
C LEU A 78 10.19 9.41 -15.24
N THR A 79 9.36 10.28 -15.81
CA THR A 79 8.83 10.10 -17.19
C THR A 79 9.93 10.15 -18.24
N ALA A 80 11.09 10.74 -17.91
CA ALA A 80 12.26 10.72 -18.78
C ALA A 80 12.83 9.31 -18.95
N LEU A 81 12.66 8.42 -17.96
CA LEU A 81 13.02 6.99 -18.05
C LEU A 81 11.93 6.18 -18.73
N SER A 82 10.68 6.33 -18.30
CA SER A 82 9.56 5.57 -18.87
C SER A 82 8.25 6.33 -18.74
N PRO A 83 7.43 6.39 -19.81
CA PRO A 83 6.08 6.95 -19.76
C PRO A 83 5.15 6.27 -18.74
N LEU A 84 5.42 5.01 -18.38
CA LEU A 84 4.66 4.25 -17.38
C LEU A 84 4.78 4.84 -15.97
N LEU A 85 5.82 5.65 -15.73
CA LEU A 85 6.05 6.31 -14.43
C LEU A 85 5.37 7.69 -14.35
N LYS A 86 4.55 8.03 -15.34
CA LYS A 86 3.75 9.26 -15.33
C LYS A 86 2.76 9.22 -14.15
N GLY A 87 2.71 10.29 -13.38
CA GLY A 87 1.82 10.40 -12.21
C GLY A 87 2.45 9.92 -10.90
N TYR A 88 3.74 9.55 -10.95
CA TYR A 88 4.52 9.23 -9.75
C TYR A 88 5.75 10.14 -9.66
N SER A 89 6.12 10.48 -8.44
CA SER A 89 7.41 11.08 -8.12
C SER A 89 8.14 10.20 -7.11
N PHE A 90 9.45 10.17 -7.22
CA PHE A 90 10.32 9.33 -6.40
C PHE A 90 11.47 10.16 -5.83
N ALA A 91 11.81 9.88 -4.58
CA ALA A 91 13.05 10.33 -3.95
C ALA A 91 13.70 9.16 -3.23
N GLY A 92 15.03 9.21 -3.03
CA GLY A 92 15.76 8.15 -2.34
C GLY A 92 17.15 7.92 -2.90
N ASP A 93 17.87 7.01 -2.28
CA ASP A 93 19.21 6.63 -2.68
C ASP A 93 19.18 5.28 -3.41
N LEU A 94 19.61 5.28 -4.67
CA LEU A 94 19.68 4.10 -5.51
C LEU A 94 21.13 3.78 -5.87
N SER A 95 21.52 2.52 -5.73
CA SER A 95 22.81 2.00 -6.20
C SER A 95 22.62 0.61 -6.79
N GLY A 96 23.59 0.12 -7.55
CA GLY A 96 23.46 -1.23 -8.08
C GLY A 96 24.65 -1.64 -8.94
N SER A 97 24.61 -2.89 -9.36
CA SER A 97 25.57 -3.46 -10.31
C SER A 97 24.96 -4.59 -11.06
N GLY A 98 25.52 -4.91 -12.19
CA GLY A 98 25.07 -6.05 -12.98
C GLY A 98 26.06 -6.41 -14.07
N SER A 99 25.69 -7.42 -14.83
CA SER A 99 26.45 -7.84 -15.99
C SER A 99 25.52 -8.15 -17.16
N LEU A 100 26.07 -8.04 -18.34
CA LEU A 100 25.47 -8.48 -19.58
C LEU A 100 26.47 -9.36 -20.29
N SER A 101 26.12 -10.60 -20.55
CA SER A 101 26.97 -11.53 -21.26
C SER A 101 26.24 -12.19 -22.42
N PHE A 102 26.96 -12.38 -23.52
CA PHE A 102 26.48 -13.07 -24.71
C PHE A 102 27.52 -14.08 -25.17
N SER A 103 27.11 -15.32 -25.30
CA SER A 103 27.98 -16.43 -25.76
C SER A 103 27.31 -17.11 -26.95
N GLY A 104 27.35 -16.48 -28.13
CA GLY A 104 26.89 -17.04 -29.40
C GLY A 104 25.43 -17.46 -29.50
N LYS A 105 24.80 -17.89 -28.42
CA LYS A 105 23.39 -18.38 -28.38
C LYS A 105 22.60 -17.91 -27.18
N ALA A 106 23.25 -17.56 -26.08
CA ALA A 106 22.59 -17.18 -24.85
C ALA A 106 22.98 -15.76 -24.41
N LEU A 107 21.97 -14.98 -24.12
CA LEU A 107 22.09 -13.66 -23.49
C LEU A 107 21.71 -13.77 -22.02
N SER A 108 22.57 -13.29 -21.13
CA SER A 108 22.31 -13.26 -19.68
C SER A 108 22.56 -11.86 -19.14
N SER A 109 21.68 -11.39 -18.26
CA SER A 109 21.71 -10.02 -17.74
C SER A 109 21.38 -9.91 -16.25
N PRO A 110 22.08 -10.63 -15.34
CA PRO A 110 21.81 -10.52 -13.92
C PRO A 110 22.23 -9.16 -13.35
N SER A 111 21.48 -8.70 -12.37
CA SER A 111 21.80 -7.45 -11.63
C SER A 111 21.25 -7.45 -10.23
N ALA A 112 21.78 -6.52 -9.42
CA ALA A 112 21.28 -6.21 -8.10
C ALA A 112 21.20 -4.68 -7.93
N PHE A 113 20.05 -4.19 -7.48
CA PHE A 113 19.81 -2.78 -7.20
C PHE A 113 19.37 -2.64 -5.75
N ARG A 114 19.98 -1.71 -5.03
CA ARG A 114 19.66 -1.40 -3.65
C ARG A 114 19.00 -0.03 -3.56
N LEU A 115 17.83 0.01 -2.92
CA LEU A 115 17.11 1.22 -2.59
C LEU A 115 17.17 1.46 -1.10
N SER A 116 17.49 2.68 -0.69
CA SER A 116 17.41 3.15 0.69
C SER A 116 16.78 4.53 0.76
N HIS A 117 16.13 4.82 1.90
CA HIS A 117 15.39 6.08 2.12
C HIS A 117 14.40 6.40 0.98
N GLY A 118 13.84 5.36 0.35
CA GLY A 118 12.93 5.54 -0.78
C GLY A 118 11.63 6.21 -0.37
N GLU A 119 11.15 7.09 -1.23
CA GLU A 119 9.88 7.78 -1.05
C GLU A 119 9.16 7.86 -2.40
N ILE A 120 7.89 7.44 -2.43
CA ILE A 120 7.03 7.48 -3.62
C ILE A 120 5.80 8.31 -3.29
N LEU A 121 5.49 9.26 -4.17
CA LEU A 121 4.26 10.07 -4.09
C LEU A 121 3.50 9.94 -5.41
N THR A 122 2.17 9.84 -5.34
CA THR A 122 1.34 10.06 -6.52
C THR A 122 1.18 11.56 -6.75
N THR A 123 1.35 11.99 -8.00
CA THR A 123 1.19 13.39 -8.42
C THR A 123 -0.15 13.66 -9.09
N SER A 124 -0.94 12.60 -9.31
CA SER A 124 -2.28 12.66 -9.92
C SER A 124 -3.18 11.56 -9.34
N GLY A 125 -4.49 11.80 -9.31
CA GLY A 125 -5.45 10.85 -8.77
C GLY A 125 -5.52 10.89 -7.23
N THR A 126 -5.76 9.74 -6.61
CA THR A 126 -5.80 9.59 -5.15
C THR A 126 -4.42 9.87 -4.54
N PRO A 127 -4.28 10.80 -3.59
CA PRO A 127 -3.01 11.08 -2.95
C PRO A 127 -2.51 9.86 -2.17
N LEU A 128 -1.45 9.24 -2.68
CA LEU A 128 -0.77 8.14 -1.99
C LEU A 128 0.68 8.55 -1.74
N SER A 129 1.15 8.35 -0.52
CA SER A 129 2.55 8.48 -0.17
C SER A 129 3.06 7.21 0.49
N LEU A 130 4.25 6.80 0.10
CA LEU A 130 4.97 5.67 0.67
C LEU A 130 6.38 6.14 1.00
N SER A 131 6.83 6.03 2.24
CA SER A 131 8.12 6.56 2.68
C SER A 131 8.91 5.57 3.53
N GLY A 132 10.24 5.79 3.58
CA GLY A 132 11.17 4.90 4.25
C GLY A 132 11.28 3.53 3.57
N ILE A 133 11.24 3.52 2.23
CA ILE A 133 11.35 2.28 1.45
C ILE A 133 12.79 1.84 1.43
N GLU A 134 13.00 0.58 1.81
CA GLU A 134 14.30 -0.08 1.80
C GLU A 134 14.19 -1.48 1.21
N GLY A 135 15.16 -1.87 0.40
CA GLY A 135 15.20 -3.21 -0.16
C GLY A 135 16.28 -3.40 -1.20
N GLU A 136 16.43 -4.64 -1.64
CA GLU A 136 17.34 -5.03 -2.70
C GLU A 136 16.57 -5.80 -3.77
N LEU A 137 16.60 -5.28 -5.01
CA LEU A 137 16.01 -5.92 -6.18
C LEU A 137 17.09 -6.72 -6.90
N LYS A 138 17.02 -8.06 -6.81
CA LYS A 138 17.91 -8.99 -7.52
C LYS A 138 17.23 -9.48 -8.77
N MET A 139 17.80 -9.16 -9.92
CA MET A 139 17.30 -9.58 -11.21
C MET A 139 18.07 -10.83 -11.67
N GLU A 140 17.36 -11.85 -12.13
CA GLU A 140 17.94 -12.97 -12.88
C GLU A 140 18.24 -12.53 -14.31
N GLU A 141 17.31 -11.81 -14.90
CA GLU A 141 17.38 -11.28 -16.27
C GLU A 141 16.85 -9.85 -16.32
N THR A 142 17.74 -8.87 -16.28
CA THR A 142 17.37 -7.43 -16.27
C THR A 142 16.66 -7.02 -17.55
N LEU A 143 17.11 -7.51 -18.71
CA LEU A 143 16.50 -7.17 -20.00
C LEU A 143 15.10 -7.77 -20.18
N ALA A 144 14.84 -8.90 -19.55
CA ALA A 144 13.53 -9.57 -19.55
C ALA A 144 12.66 -9.14 -18.35
N LEU A 145 13.15 -8.22 -17.49
CA LEU A 145 12.49 -7.77 -16.25
C LEU A 145 12.07 -8.95 -15.35
N ARG A 146 12.92 -9.96 -15.24
CA ARG A 146 12.69 -11.10 -14.36
C ARG A 146 13.59 -11.03 -13.14
N SER A 147 12.98 -11.04 -11.95
CA SER A 147 13.69 -11.02 -10.68
C SER A 147 13.89 -12.43 -10.12
N GLN A 148 14.78 -12.56 -9.15
CA GLN A 148 14.74 -13.67 -8.22
C GLN A 148 13.39 -13.71 -7.51
N LYS A 149 13.01 -14.89 -7.00
CA LYS A 149 11.81 -15.07 -6.19
C LYS A 149 11.99 -14.44 -4.81
N GLY A 150 10.90 -13.96 -4.24
CA GLY A 150 10.89 -13.49 -2.86
C GLY A 150 11.68 -12.20 -2.62
N ILE A 151 11.72 -11.30 -3.59
CA ILE A 151 12.28 -9.95 -3.37
C ILE A 151 11.51 -9.27 -2.26
N ARG A 152 12.24 -8.74 -1.26
CA ARG A 152 11.62 -8.07 -0.11
C ARG A 152 11.95 -6.60 -0.08
N PHE A 153 10.90 -5.81 0.08
CA PHE A 153 10.97 -4.38 0.38
C PHE A 153 10.21 -4.11 1.68
N ARG A 154 10.80 -3.24 2.50
CA ARG A 154 10.20 -2.72 3.72
C ARG A 154 9.89 -1.26 3.52
N PHE A 155 8.84 -0.76 4.13
CA PHE A 155 8.56 0.67 4.22
C PHE A 155 8.17 1.04 5.65
N GLN A 156 8.41 2.30 6.01
CA GLN A 156 8.15 2.80 7.36
C GLN A 156 6.77 3.43 7.48
N LYS A 157 6.21 3.96 6.37
CA LYS A 157 4.94 4.64 6.40
C LYS A 157 4.28 4.63 5.02
N ALA A 158 2.98 4.34 5.00
CA ALA A 158 2.11 4.59 3.85
C ALA A 158 0.92 5.44 4.27
N LYS A 159 0.52 6.39 3.43
CA LYS A 159 -0.64 7.25 3.69
C LYS A 159 -1.47 7.37 2.42
N ALA A 160 -2.81 7.22 2.58
CA ALA A 160 -3.80 7.46 1.54
C ALA A 160 -4.98 8.23 2.15
N GLY A 161 -5.08 9.53 1.86
CA GLY A 161 -6.02 10.41 2.55
C GLY A 161 -5.78 10.43 4.07
N GLU A 162 -6.80 10.06 4.83
CA GLU A 162 -6.71 9.95 6.29
C GLU A 162 -6.18 8.58 6.77
N PHE A 163 -6.10 7.60 5.88
CA PHE A 163 -5.58 6.28 6.24
C PHE A 163 -4.07 6.28 6.37
N LEU A 164 -3.62 5.87 7.54
CA LEU A 164 -2.22 5.76 7.88
C LEU A 164 -1.87 4.30 8.21
N VAL A 165 -0.88 3.77 7.48
CA VAL A 165 -0.25 2.48 7.74
C VAL A 165 1.16 2.76 8.25
N PRO A 166 1.46 2.49 9.53
CA PRO A 166 2.73 2.86 10.16
C PRO A 166 3.90 1.93 9.82
N GLY A 167 3.79 1.15 8.78
CA GLY A 167 4.88 0.33 8.24
C GLY A 167 4.42 -1.00 7.68
N GLY A 168 5.32 -1.67 6.95
CA GLY A 168 5.05 -2.98 6.40
C GLY A 168 6.21 -3.55 5.59
N ASP A 169 6.04 -4.81 5.26
CA ASP A 169 6.94 -5.59 4.40
C ASP A 169 6.17 -6.09 3.18
N LEU A 170 6.80 -6.04 2.02
CA LEU A 170 6.26 -6.55 0.76
C LEU A 170 7.23 -7.57 0.17
N SER A 171 6.75 -8.77 -0.16
CA SER A 171 7.49 -9.77 -0.92
C SER A 171 6.87 -9.96 -2.29
N PHE A 172 7.69 -9.93 -3.33
CA PHE A 172 7.22 -10.06 -4.70
C PHE A 172 8.25 -10.71 -5.63
N THR A 173 7.78 -11.11 -6.80
CA THR A 173 8.60 -11.60 -7.92
C THR A 173 8.17 -10.89 -9.19
N LEU A 174 9.10 -10.23 -9.89
CA LEU A 174 8.89 -9.77 -11.26
C LEU A 174 8.98 -10.98 -12.19
N GLU A 175 7.90 -11.31 -12.88
CA GLU A 175 7.81 -12.46 -13.78
C GLU A 175 8.12 -12.08 -15.24
N GLY A 176 8.18 -10.80 -15.52
CA GLY A 176 8.43 -10.21 -16.84
C GLY A 176 7.92 -8.79 -16.95
N PRO A 177 7.91 -8.20 -18.15
CA PRO A 177 7.49 -6.80 -18.36
C PRO A 177 6.00 -6.56 -18.13
N GLU A 178 5.19 -7.62 -18.09
CA GLU A 178 3.73 -7.51 -17.98
C GLU A 178 3.17 -7.96 -16.64
N SER A 179 3.96 -8.67 -15.82
CA SER A 179 3.41 -9.24 -14.59
C SER A 179 4.33 -9.20 -13.39
N LEU A 180 3.70 -9.00 -12.25
CA LEU A 180 4.27 -8.96 -10.92
C LEU A 180 3.47 -9.92 -10.02
N LEU A 181 4.10 -10.94 -9.47
CA LEU A 181 3.52 -11.77 -8.44
C LEU A 181 3.80 -11.12 -7.07
N ILE A 182 2.76 -10.65 -6.41
CA ILE A 182 2.83 -10.30 -4.99
C ILE A 182 2.71 -11.61 -4.22
N GLU A 183 3.77 -11.99 -3.50
CA GLU A 183 3.82 -13.25 -2.74
C GLU A 183 3.24 -13.06 -1.34
N SER A 184 3.53 -11.93 -0.72
CA SER A 184 2.96 -11.52 0.57
C SER A 184 3.11 -10.01 0.77
N ALA A 185 2.22 -9.43 1.54
CA ALA A 185 2.44 -8.15 2.15
C ALA A 185 1.89 -8.19 3.57
N ASP A 186 2.68 -7.73 4.53
CA ASP A 186 2.33 -7.61 5.93
C ASP A 186 2.37 -6.14 6.31
N LEU A 187 1.23 -5.60 6.71
CA LEU A 187 1.03 -4.20 7.02
C LEU A 187 0.69 -4.06 8.50
N SER A 188 1.36 -3.19 9.21
CA SER A 188 0.93 -2.78 10.54
C SER A 188 -0.25 -1.82 10.42
N TYR A 189 -1.36 -2.08 11.08
CA TYR A 189 -2.52 -1.20 11.04
C TYR A 189 -3.28 -1.27 12.36
N SER A 190 -3.62 -0.12 12.94
CA SER A 190 -4.50 -0.02 14.12
C SER A 190 -4.11 -0.98 15.24
N ARG A 191 -2.81 -1.06 15.58
CA ARG A 191 -2.18 -1.97 16.57
C ARG A 191 -2.24 -3.46 16.23
N GLY A 192 -2.86 -3.83 15.11
CA GLY A 192 -2.91 -5.17 14.57
C GLY A 192 -2.11 -5.32 13.29
N ARG A 193 -2.46 -6.31 12.49
CA ARG A 193 -1.80 -6.64 11.23
C ARG A 193 -2.83 -6.87 10.14
N ILE A 194 -2.49 -6.44 8.92
CA ILE A 194 -3.19 -6.82 7.70
C ILE A 194 -2.19 -7.55 6.82
N SER A 195 -2.50 -8.79 6.45
CA SER A 195 -1.69 -9.59 5.52
C SER A 195 -2.43 -9.79 4.22
N LEU A 196 -1.74 -9.64 3.09
CA LEU A 196 -2.30 -9.91 1.77
C LEU A 196 -2.09 -11.39 1.40
N HIS A 197 -3.14 -12.00 0.84
CA HIS A 197 -2.99 -13.25 0.10
C HIS A 197 -2.20 -13.03 -1.20
N PRO A 198 -1.40 -14.01 -1.64
CA PRO A 198 -0.69 -13.92 -2.91
C PRO A 198 -1.64 -13.64 -4.07
N PHE A 199 -1.25 -12.72 -4.94
CA PHE A 199 -1.98 -12.44 -6.18
C PHE A 199 -1.04 -11.94 -7.28
N ARG A 200 -1.44 -12.13 -8.54
CA ARG A 200 -0.70 -11.63 -9.68
C ARG A 200 -1.29 -10.30 -10.13
N TYR A 201 -0.42 -9.31 -10.24
CA TYR A 201 -0.74 -8.01 -10.83
C TYR A 201 -0.23 -7.95 -12.27
N THR A 202 -1.10 -7.61 -13.20
CA THR A 202 -0.74 -7.39 -14.60
C THR A 202 -0.64 -5.89 -14.86
N PHE A 203 0.52 -5.45 -15.34
CA PHE A 203 0.73 -4.03 -15.66
C PHE A 203 -0.21 -3.59 -16.79
N GLY A 204 -0.84 -2.43 -16.63
CA GLY A 204 -1.82 -1.91 -17.59
C GLY A 204 -3.22 -2.53 -17.49
N ALA A 205 -3.44 -3.52 -16.64
CA ALA A 205 -4.80 -3.99 -16.35
C ALA A 205 -5.61 -2.89 -15.64
N PRO A 206 -6.93 -2.79 -15.91
CA PRO A 206 -7.78 -1.76 -15.31
C PRO A 206 -7.98 -1.92 -13.80
N GLY A 207 -7.55 -3.04 -13.24
CA GLY A 207 -7.63 -3.32 -11.81
C GLY A 207 -7.17 -4.72 -11.46
N PHE A 208 -7.21 -5.02 -10.16
CA PHE A 208 -6.88 -6.33 -9.61
C PHE A 208 -7.76 -6.64 -8.40
N THR A 209 -7.91 -7.92 -8.09
CA THR A 209 -8.63 -8.38 -6.89
C THR A 209 -7.63 -8.99 -5.92
N CYS A 210 -7.76 -8.65 -4.64
CA CYS A 210 -6.97 -9.23 -3.58
C CYS A 210 -7.81 -9.50 -2.33
N THR A 211 -7.32 -10.40 -1.49
CA THR A 211 -7.90 -10.73 -0.19
C THR A 211 -6.94 -10.32 0.92
N LEU A 212 -7.47 -9.56 1.86
CA LEU A 212 -6.78 -9.09 3.05
C LEU A 212 -7.17 -9.98 4.23
N TYR A 213 -6.21 -10.41 4.98
CA TYR A 213 -6.38 -11.07 6.27
C TYR A 213 -6.12 -10.06 7.38
N CYS A 214 -7.12 -9.78 8.19
CA CYS A 214 -7.04 -8.86 9.32
C CYS A 214 -6.82 -9.67 10.60
N ASP A 215 -5.81 -9.30 11.39
CA ASP A 215 -5.48 -9.89 12.68
C ASP A 215 -5.39 -8.80 13.74
N ARG A 216 -6.29 -8.86 14.75
CA ARG A 216 -6.36 -7.94 15.89
C ARG A 216 -6.42 -6.46 15.55
N ILE A 217 -7.20 -6.11 14.52
CA ILE A 217 -7.44 -4.71 14.16
C ILE A 217 -8.31 -4.05 15.21
N ARG A 218 -7.87 -2.94 15.78
CA ARG A 218 -8.62 -2.19 16.77
C ARG A 218 -9.82 -1.49 16.14
N PHE A 219 -11.00 -1.82 16.66
CA PHE A 219 -12.26 -1.27 16.13
C PHE A 219 -12.39 0.23 16.38
N ASP A 220 -12.05 0.70 17.58
CA ASP A 220 -12.08 2.11 17.95
C ASP A 220 -11.16 2.96 17.08
N ASP A 221 -9.92 2.54 16.82
CA ASP A 221 -8.99 3.24 15.94
C ASP A 221 -9.54 3.32 14.50
N THR A 222 -10.17 2.23 14.01
CA THR A 222 -10.78 2.20 12.67
C THR A 222 -11.94 3.19 12.58
N ILE A 223 -12.82 3.23 13.57
CA ILE A 223 -13.91 4.21 13.63
C ILE A 223 -13.35 5.63 13.65
N ASN A 224 -12.35 5.91 14.48
CA ASN A 224 -11.75 7.23 14.60
C ASN A 224 -11.13 7.71 13.28
N GLN A 225 -10.48 6.82 12.53
CA GLN A 225 -9.97 7.16 11.20
C GLN A 225 -11.09 7.45 10.19
N LEU A 226 -12.17 6.66 10.20
CA LEU A 226 -13.33 6.90 9.34
C LEU A 226 -14.02 8.23 9.65
N MET A 227 -14.12 8.59 10.94
CA MET A 227 -14.75 9.81 11.40
C MET A 227 -13.86 11.06 11.28
N GLY A 228 -12.54 10.88 11.12
CA GLY A 228 -11.55 11.95 11.11
C GLY A 228 -11.37 12.66 12.47
N GLU A 229 -11.96 12.11 13.54
CA GLU A 229 -11.84 12.63 14.91
C GLU A 229 -11.98 11.49 15.94
N PRO A 230 -11.44 11.65 17.17
CA PRO A 230 -11.53 10.67 18.23
C PRO A 230 -12.96 10.58 18.80
N THR A 231 -13.78 9.73 18.20
CA THR A 231 -15.18 9.48 18.56
C THR A 231 -15.41 8.19 19.32
N ALA A 232 -14.51 7.21 19.15
CA ALA A 232 -14.59 5.91 19.78
C ALA A 232 -13.36 5.65 20.67
N GLN A 233 -13.55 4.93 21.75
CA GLN A 233 -12.52 4.39 22.63
C GLN A 233 -12.96 3.01 23.07
N GLY A 234 -12.08 2.01 22.97
CA GLY A 234 -12.42 0.65 23.36
C GLY A 234 -11.22 -0.30 23.26
N ASP A 235 -11.49 -1.58 23.43
CA ASP A 235 -10.49 -2.66 23.38
C ASP A 235 -10.86 -3.77 22.40
N ALA A 236 -11.92 -3.59 21.59
CA ALA A 236 -12.36 -4.58 20.63
C ALA A 236 -11.33 -4.79 19.52
N GLU A 237 -10.78 -6.00 19.46
CA GLU A 237 -9.87 -6.46 18.43
C GLU A 237 -10.61 -7.33 17.43
N LEU A 238 -10.56 -6.95 16.15
CA LEU A 238 -11.28 -7.60 15.07
C LEU A 238 -10.34 -8.45 14.22
N ASN A 239 -10.81 -9.65 13.90
CA ASN A 239 -10.15 -10.62 13.05
C ASN A 239 -11.06 -10.99 11.89
N GLY A 240 -10.51 -11.26 10.71
CA GLY A 240 -11.32 -11.71 9.58
C GLY A 240 -10.72 -11.47 8.23
N LEU A 241 -11.58 -11.50 7.22
CA LEU A 241 -11.21 -11.41 5.81
C LEU A 241 -11.95 -10.27 5.13
N ILE A 242 -11.24 -9.58 4.25
CA ILE A 242 -11.79 -8.56 3.37
C ILE A 242 -11.34 -8.86 1.95
N THR A 243 -12.27 -9.10 1.03
CA THR A 243 -11.98 -9.21 -0.40
C THR A 243 -12.34 -7.91 -1.08
N LEU A 244 -11.39 -7.35 -1.81
CA LEU A 244 -11.57 -6.11 -2.53
C LEU A 244 -11.01 -6.19 -3.95
N THR A 245 -11.61 -5.43 -4.84
CA THR A 245 -11.09 -5.15 -6.18
C THR A 245 -10.64 -3.70 -6.23
N VAL A 246 -9.39 -3.48 -6.61
CA VAL A 246 -8.91 -2.12 -6.91
C VAL A 246 -9.16 -1.86 -8.39
N LYS A 247 -9.95 -0.85 -8.70
CA LYS A 247 -10.25 -0.42 -10.07
C LYS A 247 -9.97 1.07 -10.19
N GLU A 248 -9.13 1.46 -11.15
CA GLU A 248 -8.73 2.87 -11.36
C GLU A 248 -8.19 3.54 -10.06
N GLY A 249 -7.51 2.76 -9.22
CA GLY A 249 -6.96 3.24 -7.94
C GLY A 249 -7.98 3.32 -6.80
N LEU A 250 -9.25 2.96 -7.01
CA LEU A 250 -10.28 2.93 -5.97
C LEU A 250 -10.55 1.50 -5.49
N PRO A 251 -10.52 1.25 -4.17
CA PRO A 251 -10.90 -0.05 -3.62
C PRO A 251 -12.43 -0.22 -3.63
N ILE A 252 -12.90 -1.33 -4.18
CA ILE A 252 -14.30 -1.75 -4.17
C ILE A 252 -14.37 -3.00 -3.30
N PHE A 253 -14.99 -2.91 -2.15
CA PHE A 253 -15.14 -4.01 -1.20
C PHE A 253 -16.24 -4.95 -1.70
N GLN A 254 -15.87 -6.18 -2.05
CA GLN A 254 -16.82 -7.21 -2.49
C GLN A 254 -17.53 -7.81 -1.28
N THR A 255 -16.75 -8.31 -0.33
CA THR A 255 -17.22 -8.83 0.95
C THR A 255 -16.14 -8.62 1.99
N GLY A 256 -16.56 -8.18 3.18
CA GLY A 256 -15.68 -8.09 4.34
C GLY A 256 -16.42 -8.55 5.58
N HIS A 257 -15.81 -9.48 6.31
CA HIS A 257 -16.34 -9.98 7.58
C HIS A 257 -15.25 -9.95 8.62
N LEU A 258 -15.44 -9.10 9.63
CA LEU A 258 -14.57 -9.01 10.78
C LEU A 258 -15.36 -9.33 12.04
N TYR A 259 -14.73 -9.96 13.01
CA TYR A 259 -15.34 -10.34 14.27
C TYR A 259 -14.33 -10.24 15.42
N SER A 260 -14.81 -9.90 16.61
CA SER A 260 -14.00 -9.95 17.83
C SER A 260 -13.68 -11.40 18.18
N THR A 261 -12.58 -11.60 18.93
CA THR A 261 -12.18 -12.95 19.37
C THR A 261 -13.31 -13.59 20.16
N PRO A 262 -13.80 -14.77 19.75
CA PRO A 262 -14.88 -15.46 20.45
C PRO A 262 -14.58 -15.69 21.94
N GLY A 263 -15.55 -15.40 22.81
CA GLY A 263 -15.41 -15.56 24.25
C GLY A 263 -14.57 -14.48 24.96
N VAL A 264 -14.09 -13.50 24.20
CA VAL A 264 -13.37 -12.33 24.75
C VAL A 264 -14.28 -11.12 24.62
N GLY A 265 -14.93 -10.75 25.73
CA GLY A 265 -15.66 -9.49 25.83
C GLY A 265 -14.72 -8.33 26.17
N GLY A 266 -15.27 -7.12 26.22
CA GLY A 266 -14.52 -5.92 26.59
C GLY A 266 -15.41 -4.70 26.74
N ASN A 267 -14.82 -3.52 26.59
CA ASN A 267 -15.53 -2.26 26.74
C ASN A 267 -15.37 -1.39 25.49
N LEU A 268 -16.47 -0.73 25.10
CA LEU A 268 -16.50 0.24 24.01
C LEU A 268 -17.26 1.49 24.45
N ARG A 269 -16.68 2.63 24.17
CA ARG A 269 -17.26 3.95 24.47
C ARG A 269 -17.32 4.79 23.22
N LEU A 270 -18.49 5.35 22.95
CA LEU A 270 -18.64 6.37 21.91
C LEU A 270 -18.89 7.74 22.56
N LYS A 271 -18.28 8.76 21.98
CA LYS A 271 -18.48 10.14 22.40
C LYS A 271 -19.94 10.52 22.18
N ARG A 272 -20.57 11.12 23.22
CA ARG A 272 -21.94 11.63 23.09
C ARG A 272 -22.04 12.66 21.98
N GLY A 273 -23.12 12.60 21.21
CA GLY A 273 -23.36 13.47 20.07
C GLY A 273 -22.59 13.06 18.81
N SER A 274 -21.77 11.99 18.84
CA SER A 274 -21.10 11.46 17.64
C SER A 274 -22.03 10.66 16.76
N LEU A 275 -23.07 10.05 17.32
CA LEU A 275 -24.13 9.37 16.56
C LEU A 275 -25.10 10.44 16.04
N ALA A 276 -25.19 10.60 14.72
CA ALA A 276 -26.03 11.63 14.13
C ALA A 276 -27.51 11.45 14.54
N SER A 277 -27.97 12.49 15.11
CA SER A 277 -29.31 13.00 15.40
C SER A 277 -30.51 12.15 14.95
N GLY A 278 -31.42 12.00 15.88
CA GLY A 278 -32.80 11.62 15.61
C GLY A 278 -33.23 10.38 16.36
N GLY A 279 -33.54 10.55 17.65
CA GLY A 279 -34.40 9.60 18.35
C GLY A 279 -33.73 8.39 19.02
N MET A 280 -32.40 8.35 19.10
CA MET A 280 -31.70 7.21 19.72
C MET A 280 -31.01 7.55 21.04
N VAL A 281 -31.69 8.29 21.92
CA VAL A 281 -31.18 8.59 23.28
C VAL A 281 -30.72 7.33 24.01
N LEU A 282 -31.45 6.23 23.82
CA LEU A 282 -31.10 4.93 24.39
C LEU A 282 -29.73 4.44 23.89
N VAL A 283 -29.50 4.47 22.57
CA VAL A 283 -28.25 3.99 21.97
C VAL A 283 -27.09 4.90 22.39
N GLU A 284 -27.28 6.21 22.37
CA GLU A 284 -26.26 7.18 22.76
C GLU A 284 -25.84 7.00 24.24
N GLU A 285 -26.82 6.85 25.15
CA GLU A 285 -26.52 6.62 26.55
C GLU A 285 -25.91 5.23 26.79
N ALA A 286 -26.38 4.20 26.10
CA ALA A 286 -25.81 2.86 26.18
C ALA A 286 -24.37 2.84 25.72
N MET A 287 -24.09 3.41 24.54
CA MET A 287 -22.75 3.41 23.95
C MET A 287 -21.77 4.36 24.64
N SER A 288 -22.24 5.22 25.54
CA SER A 288 -21.34 6.07 26.34
C SER A 288 -20.42 5.27 27.24
N ASP A 289 -20.80 4.02 27.61
CA ASP A 289 -20.00 3.06 28.37
C ASP A 289 -20.65 1.67 28.24
N PHE A 290 -20.19 0.87 27.28
CA PHE A 290 -20.83 -0.38 26.88
C PHE A 290 -19.86 -1.57 27.01
N ASN A 291 -20.24 -2.56 27.79
CA ASN A 291 -19.54 -3.85 27.87
C ASN A 291 -20.08 -4.75 26.76
N TYR A 292 -19.24 -5.09 25.79
CA TYR A 292 -19.62 -5.99 24.71
C TYR A 292 -19.20 -7.44 25.03
N ASP A 293 -20.01 -8.38 24.58
CA ASP A 293 -19.69 -9.81 24.57
C ASP A 293 -19.02 -10.19 23.26
N TRP A 294 -19.48 -9.60 22.16
CA TRP A 294 -18.87 -9.75 20.84
C TRP A 294 -19.22 -8.56 19.92
N VAL A 295 -18.33 -8.36 18.95
CA VAL A 295 -18.48 -7.38 17.86
C VAL A 295 -18.33 -8.11 16.52
N ARG A 296 -19.20 -7.81 15.57
CA ARG A 296 -19.10 -8.25 14.17
C ARG A 296 -19.26 -7.07 13.25
N VAL A 297 -18.35 -6.96 12.30
CA VAL A 297 -18.39 -5.88 11.28
C VAL A 297 -18.49 -6.51 9.89
N THR A 298 -19.37 -5.97 9.08
CA THR A 298 -19.50 -6.32 7.67
C THR A 298 -19.21 -5.10 6.80
N LEU A 299 -18.46 -5.31 5.72
CA LEU A 299 -18.12 -4.28 4.75
C LEU A 299 -18.56 -4.73 3.36
N GLU A 300 -19.20 -3.83 2.63
CA GLU A 300 -19.65 -4.07 1.26
C GLU A 300 -19.71 -2.75 0.50
N SER A 301 -19.31 -2.74 -0.77
CA SER A 301 -19.45 -1.55 -1.62
C SER A 301 -20.68 -1.64 -2.50
N SER A 302 -21.36 -0.51 -2.62
CA SER A 302 -22.37 -0.26 -3.65
C SER A 302 -21.79 0.77 -4.63
N GLY A 303 -21.22 0.28 -5.74
CA GLY A 303 -20.42 1.11 -6.63
C GLY A 303 -19.15 1.63 -5.93
N GLU A 304 -18.93 2.94 -5.97
CA GLU A 304 -17.78 3.61 -5.33
C GLU A 304 -18.01 3.93 -3.83
N LYS A 305 -19.17 3.59 -3.30
CA LYS A 305 -19.54 3.87 -1.92
C LYS A 305 -19.43 2.64 -1.05
N LEU A 306 -18.83 2.78 0.13
CA LEU A 306 -18.72 1.73 1.12
C LEU A 306 -19.88 1.80 2.12
N ASN A 307 -20.47 0.65 2.40
CA ASN A 307 -21.37 0.42 3.52
C ASN A 307 -20.65 -0.43 4.57
N LEU A 308 -20.63 0.05 5.81
CA LEU A 308 -20.11 -0.68 6.94
C LEU A 308 -21.24 -0.86 7.95
N THR A 309 -21.45 -2.09 8.40
CA THR A 309 -22.41 -2.39 9.48
C THR A 309 -21.69 -3.10 10.61
N ALA A 310 -21.77 -2.54 11.81
CA ALA A 310 -21.25 -3.15 13.02
C ALA A 310 -22.40 -3.63 13.89
N PHE A 311 -22.37 -4.90 14.28
CA PHE A 311 -23.25 -5.50 15.26
C PHE A 311 -22.46 -5.67 16.56
N ILE A 312 -22.99 -5.15 17.66
CA ILE A 312 -22.36 -5.15 18.96
C ILE A 312 -23.37 -5.74 19.95
N ASN A 313 -23.05 -6.89 20.50
CA ASN A 313 -23.86 -7.54 21.54
C ASN A 313 -23.22 -7.30 22.90
N GLY A 314 -24.05 -7.03 23.91
CA GLY A 314 -23.56 -6.79 25.28
C GLY A 314 -24.57 -6.03 26.13
N ALA A 315 -24.08 -5.27 27.10
CA ALA A 315 -24.90 -4.47 27.98
C ALA A 315 -24.20 -3.15 28.37
N PRO A 316 -24.96 -2.08 28.69
CA PRO A 316 -24.37 -0.90 29.30
C PRO A 316 -23.63 -1.26 30.60
N ALA A 317 -22.44 -0.68 30.80
CA ALA A 317 -21.62 -0.93 32.00
C ALA A 317 -22.29 -0.39 33.28
N ARG A 318 -23.31 0.42 33.15
CA ARG A 318 -24.06 1.04 34.24
C ARG A 318 -25.54 1.19 33.91
N LYS A 319 -26.37 1.37 34.94
CA LYS A 319 -27.78 1.75 34.77
C LYS A 319 -27.86 3.06 34.03
N LEU A 320 -28.75 3.13 33.03
CA LEU A 320 -28.94 4.31 32.19
C LEU A 320 -29.92 5.30 32.85
N PRO A 321 -29.62 6.61 32.87
CA PRO A 321 -30.52 7.63 33.43
C PRO A 321 -31.67 7.91 32.44
N LEU A 322 -32.46 6.88 32.15
CA LEU A 322 -33.55 6.92 31.16
C LEU A 322 -34.87 6.49 31.80
N VAL A 323 -35.96 7.01 31.25
CA VAL A 323 -37.34 6.62 31.55
C VAL A 323 -38.05 6.34 30.23
N TYR A 324 -38.87 5.33 30.18
CA TYR A 324 -39.73 5.07 29.05
C TYR A 324 -40.91 6.02 29.08
N ASP A 325 -41.08 6.79 27.99
CA ASP A 325 -42.24 7.68 27.77
C ASP A 325 -43.29 6.96 26.90
N PRO A 326 -44.42 6.52 27.48
CA PRO A 326 -45.44 5.80 26.73
C PRO A 326 -46.11 6.65 25.64
N GLY A 327 -46.15 7.98 25.82
CA GLY A 327 -46.73 8.89 24.84
C GLY A 327 -45.92 9.03 23.57
N LYS A 328 -44.60 9.03 23.72
CA LYS A 328 -43.66 9.09 22.60
C LYS A 328 -43.22 7.69 22.11
N ARG A 329 -43.50 6.65 22.92
CA ARG A 329 -43.04 5.25 22.69
C ARG A 329 -41.51 5.13 22.58
N GLU A 330 -40.80 5.96 23.34
CA GLU A 330 -39.31 5.99 23.33
C GLU A 330 -38.75 6.19 24.74
N PHE A 331 -37.45 5.90 24.89
CA PHE A 331 -36.70 6.24 26.09
C PHE A 331 -36.25 7.70 26.04
N VAL A 332 -36.51 8.48 27.11
CA VAL A 332 -36.08 9.83 27.27
C VAL A 332 -35.15 9.98 28.48
N ARG A 333 -34.29 10.98 28.47
CA ARG A 333 -33.41 11.27 29.62
C ARG A 333 -34.26 11.67 30.83
N GLU A 334 -33.96 11.06 31.98
CA GLU A 334 -34.56 11.43 33.25
C GLU A 334 -33.98 12.77 33.74
N PRO A 335 -34.75 13.85 33.78
CA PRO A 335 -34.22 15.18 34.10
C PRO A 335 -33.63 15.33 35.48
N GLN A 336 -34.14 14.55 36.47
CA GLN A 336 -33.70 14.65 37.84
C GLN A 336 -32.73 13.52 38.28
N GLY A 337 -32.39 12.59 37.36
CA GLY A 337 -31.50 11.47 37.65
C GLY A 337 -32.01 10.47 38.72
N LYS A 338 -33.31 10.58 39.10
CA LYS A 338 -33.91 9.75 40.17
C LYS A 338 -34.29 8.34 39.69
N ARG A 339 -34.53 8.18 38.41
CA ARG A 339 -34.91 6.89 37.79
C ARG A 339 -33.85 6.43 36.85
N SER A 340 -33.65 5.16 36.76
CA SER A 340 -32.69 4.54 35.84
C SER A 340 -33.20 3.21 35.34
N VAL A 341 -32.81 2.82 34.16
CA VAL A 341 -33.12 1.54 33.55
C VAL A 341 -31.88 0.65 33.58
N ASP A 342 -32.06 -0.59 34.01
CA ASP A 342 -31.04 -1.64 33.97
C ASP A 342 -31.30 -2.54 32.74
N LEU A 343 -30.45 -2.41 31.72
CA LEU A 343 -30.56 -3.20 30.49
C LEU A 343 -29.47 -4.27 30.49
N LYS A 344 -29.88 -5.55 30.52
CA LYS A 344 -28.98 -6.71 30.65
C LYS A 344 -28.58 -7.39 29.34
N GLY A 345 -29.05 -6.93 28.23
CA GLY A 345 -28.72 -7.49 26.93
C GLY A 345 -29.24 -6.60 25.82
N LEU A 346 -28.37 -6.12 24.99
CA LEU A 346 -28.68 -5.30 23.82
C LEU A 346 -27.89 -5.83 22.62
N LEU A 347 -28.55 -5.95 21.49
CA LEU A 347 -27.90 -6.07 20.20
C LEU A 347 -28.01 -4.73 19.51
N LEU A 348 -26.89 -4.04 19.39
CA LEU A 348 -26.81 -2.74 18.73
C LEU A 348 -26.35 -2.94 17.29
N GLU A 349 -26.97 -2.25 16.35
CA GLU A 349 -26.60 -2.22 14.96
C GLU A 349 -26.22 -0.79 14.58
N LEU A 350 -24.94 -0.58 14.29
CA LEU A 350 -24.41 0.71 13.82
C LEU A 350 -24.19 0.62 12.31
N ARG A 351 -24.84 1.47 11.54
CA ARG A 351 -24.74 1.49 10.08
C ARG A 351 -24.09 2.76 9.60
N PHE A 352 -23.00 2.62 8.88
CA PHE A 352 -22.32 3.68 8.14
C PHE A 352 -22.62 3.46 6.67
N ARG A 353 -23.48 4.26 6.10
CA ARG A 353 -23.92 4.07 4.72
C ARG A 353 -23.30 5.08 3.79
N GLU A 354 -23.10 4.67 2.54
CA GLU A 354 -22.71 5.54 1.45
C GLU A 354 -21.42 6.35 1.73
N ILE A 355 -20.45 5.74 2.41
CA ILE A 355 -19.13 6.33 2.63
C ILE A 355 -18.49 6.53 1.26
N ASP A 356 -18.23 7.77 0.88
CA ASP A 356 -17.54 8.10 -0.36
C ASP A 356 -16.04 7.79 -0.21
N LEU A 357 -15.63 6.66 -0.80
CA LEU A 357 -14.24 6.19 -0.72
C LEU A 357 -13.27 7.14 -1.41
N LYS A 358 -13.68 7.76 -2.52
CA LYS A 358 -12.85 8.71 -3.23
C LYS A 358 -12.59 9.96 -2.40
N ALA A 359 -13.64 10.51 -1.79
CA ALA A 359 -13.52 11.66 -0.91
C ALA A 359 -12.70 11.32 0.35
N LEU A 360 -12.91 10.14 0.94
CA LEU A 360 -12.16 9.67 2.10
C LEU A 360 -10.65 9.50 1.80
N LEU A 361 -10.31 8.91 0.66
CA LEU A 361 -8.93 8.70 0.22
C LEU A 361 -8.25 10.01 -0.25
N SER A 362 -9.03 11.03 -0.63
CA SER A 362 -8.50 12.36 -0.97
C SER A 362 -8.37 13.31 0.23
N GLY A 363 -8.77 12.87 1.42
CA GLY A 363 -8.74 13.72 2.64
C GLY A 363 -9.85 14.75 2.69
N GLY A 364 -10.90 14.64 1.88
CA GLY A 364 -11.94 15.65 1.69
C GLY A 364 -13.29 15.36 2.36
N SER A 365 -13.52 14.20 2.95
CA SER A 365 -14.85 13.82 3.43
C SER A 365 -14.83 13.35 4.88
N ARG A 366 -15.76 13.90 5.67
CA ARG A 366 -16.14 13.31 6.95
C ARG A 366 -17.32 12.38 6.73
N VAL A 367 -17.21 11.16 7.23
CA VAL A 367 -18.32 10.21 7.26
C VAL A 367 -19.41 10.76 8.19
N GLN A 368 -20.64 10.85 7.69
CA GLN A 368 -21.78 11.21 8.52
C GLN A 368 -22.56 9.96 8.91
N TRP A 369 -22.86 9.85 10.19
CA TRP A 369 -23.82 8.85 10.68
C TRP A 369 -25.24 9.18 10.18
N ARG A 370 -25.94 8.21 9.66
CA ARG A 370 -27.38 8.33 9.38
C ARG A 370 -28.15 7.19 10.02
#